data_05376326f89db13d5ca21d10286f723b
#
_entry.id   05376326f89db13d5ca21d10286f723b
#
_cell.length_a   1.000
_cell.length_b   1.000
_cell.length_c   1.000
_cell.angle_alpha   90.00
_cell.angle_beta   90.00
_cell.angle_gamma   90.00
#
_symmetry.space_group_name_H-M   'P 1'
#
loop_
_entity.id
_entity.type
_entity.pdbx_description
1 polymer ?
#
loop_
_entity_poly.entity_id
_entity_poly.type
_entity_poly.pdbx_seq_one_letter_code
_entity_poly.pdbx_strand_id
1 'polypeptide(L)'
;PKGWPQPGPYNQVAEKSYPKYRAAITKGGGNTMSFWRLFGHIKKKDIPMTAPVEMAMEEKDDKMKRASMAFLYQNTEVGTTGTDGGKIAGEDIKPEKVLSYTWMGDDNDTNMGKAKAALEASLKEKKLASKSFRLLGYNGPGTPKTKRTYELQAILEDK
;
A
#
# COMPACT_ATOMS: atom_id res chain seq x y z
N PRO A 1 -2.11 -2.35 11.11
CA PRO A 1 -1.35 -3.54 11.55
C PRO A 1 -0.41 -3.22 12.72
N LYS A 2 -0.16 -4.23 13.52
CA LYS A 2 0.68 -4.08 14.71
C LYS A 2 2.13 -3.76 14.32
N GLY A 3 2.71 -2.73 14.95
CA GLY A 3 4.08 -2.33 14.70
C GLY A 3 4.29 -1.47 13.45
N TRP A 4 3.23 -1.14 12.74
CA TRP A 4 3.32 -0.31 11.55
C TRP A 4 3.47 1.18 11.92
N PRO A 5 4.35 1.90 11.20
CA PRO A 5 4.46 3.35 11.38
C PRO A 5 3.15 4.07 11.08
N GLN A 6 2.91 5.17 11.77
CA GLN A 6 1.78 6.04 11.49
C GLN A 6 1.98 6.79 10.17
N PRO A 7 0.90 7.26 9.51
CA PRO A 7 1.04 8.08 8.32
C PRO A 7 1.73 9.41 8.65
N GLY A 8 2.40 9.98 7.65
CA GLY A 8 3.12 11.24 7.81
C GLY A 8 4.63 11.04 7.92
N PRO A 9 5.39 12.11 7.96
CA PRO A 9 4.97 13.53 7.87
C PRO A 9 4.34 13.87 6.52
N TYR A 10 3.42 14.84 6.53
CA TYR A 10 2.70 15.23 5.31
C TYR A 10 3.54 16.13 4.42
N ASN A 11 3.40 15.93 3.10
CA ASN A 11 4.01 16.76 2.06
C ASN A 11 5.55 16.81 2.10
N GLN A 12 6.16 15.73 2.59
CA GLN A 12 7.62 15.59 2.58
C GLN A 12 8.01 14.11 2.54
N VAL A 13 9.23 13.83 2.10
CA VAL A 13 9.76 12.47 2.05
C VAL A 13 10.32 12.06 3.41
N ALA A 14 9.98 10.86 3.85
CA ALA A 14 10.50 10.28 5.09
C ALA A 14 10.90 8.82 4.85
N GLU A 15 11.96 8.37 5.53
CA GLU A 15 12.38 6.99 5.52
C GLU A 15 11.67 6.23 6.65
N LYS A 16 11.10 5.06 6.32
CA LYS A 16 10.37 4.24 7.27
C LYS A 16 10.79 2.78 7.18
N SER A 17 10.69 2.07 8.30
CA SER A 17 10.94 0.63 8.38
C SER A 17 9.66 -0.07 8.81
N TYR A 18 9.34 -1.16 8.12
CA TYR A 18 8.13 -1.95 8.38
C TYR A 18 8.50 -3.33 8.85
N PRO A 19 7.82 -3.87 9.88
CA PRO A 19 8.04 -5.24 10.32
C PRO A 19 7.42 -6.22 9.33
N LYS A 20 7.70 -7.50 9.52
CA LYS A 20 6.98 -8.57 8.81
C LYS A 20 5.48 -8.42 9.05
N TYR A 21 4.68 -8.58 7.99
CA TYR A 21 3.23 -8.48 8.09
C TYR A 21 2.53 -9.50 7.21
N ARG A 22 1.26 -9.74 7.48
CA ARG A 22 0.41 -10.66 6.71
C ARG A 22 -0.65 -9.86 5.97
N ALA A 23 -0.91 -10.22 4.72
CA ALA A 23 -1.86 -9.53 3.87
C ALA A 23 -2.68 -10.50 3.03
N ALA A 24 -3.94 -10.15 2.75
CA ALA A 24 -4.76 -10.81 1.74
C ALA A 24 -4.66 -9.97 0.46
N ILE A 25 -4.13 -10.54 -0.61
CA ILE A 25 -3.77 -9.84 -1.83
C ILE A 25 -4.64 -10.32 -2.99
N THR A 26 -5.26 -9.40 -3.74
CA THR A 26 -5.91 -9.75 -4.99
C THR A 26 -4.89 -9.70 -6.12
N LYS A 27 -5.05 -10.60 -7.10
CA LYS A 27 -4.26 -10.57 -8.32
C LYS A 27 -5.05 -9.83 -9.39
N GLY A 28 -4.42 -8.82 -10.00
CA GLY A 28 -5.00 -8.02 -11.08
C GLY A 28 -5.87 -6.86 -10.60
N GLY A 29 -5.42 -5.64 -10.86
CA GLY A 29 -6.14 -4.38 -10.67
C GLY A 29 -6.49 -4.00 -9.25
N GLY A 30 -6.24 -2.77 -8.87
CA GLY A 30 -6.65 -2.20 -7.58
C GLY A 30 -7.88 -1.31 -7.74
N ASN A 31 -9.00 -1.85 -8.21
CA ASN A 31 -10.23 -1.11 -8.46
C ASN A 31 -11.31 -1.44 -7.41
N THR A 32 -12.49 -0.87 -7.56
CA THR A 32 -13.64 -1.09 -6.65
C THR A 32 -14.01 -2.57 -6.56
N MET A 33 -13.94 -3.31 -7.66
CA MET A 33 -14.24 -4.73 -7.68
C MET A 33 -13.23 -5.51 -6.83
N SER A 34 -11.95 -5.18 -6.91
CA SER A 34 -10.91 -5.78 -6.07
C SER A 34 -11.14 -5.50 -4.59
N PHE A 35 -11.56 -4.28 -4.25
CA PHE A 35 -11.92 -3.92 -2.88
C PHE A 35 -13.04 -4.82 -2.34
N TRP A 36 -14.14 -4.96 -3.08
CA TRP A 36 -15.27 -5.77 -2.64
C TRP A 36 -14.93 -7.26 -2.57
N ARG A 37 -14.07 -7.74 -3.45
CA ARG A 37 -13.58 -9.12 -3.41
C ARG A 37 -12.79 -9.40 -2.14
N LEU A 38 -11.87 -8.50 -1.79
CA LEU A 38 -11.10 -8.59 -0.54
C LEU A 38 -11.98 -8.46 0.69
N PHE A 39 -12.92 -7.52 0.67
CA PHE A 39 -13.87 -7.32 1.76
C PHE A 39 -14.68 -8.60 2.01
N GLY A 40 -15.17 -9.23 0.95
CA GLY A 40 -15.89 -10.51 1.04
C GLY A 40 -15.02 -11.63 1.61
N HIS A 41 -13.76 -11.72 1.19
CA HIS A 41 -12.81 -12.70 1.73
C HIS A 41 -12.60 -12.50 3.22
N ILE A 42 -12.34 -11.27 3.64
CA ILE A 42 -12.09 -10.93 5.05
C ILE A 42 -13.30 -11.26 5.91
N LYS A 43 -14.49 -10.92 5.43
CA LYS A 43 -15.75 -11.21 6.14
C LYS A 43 -15.98 -12.71 6.26
N LYS A 44 -15.76 -13.47 5.18
CA LYS A 44 -15.91 -14.92 5.14
C LYS A 44 -14.96 -15.62 6.10
N LYS A 45 -13.72 -15.12 6.23
CA LYS A 45 -12.70 -15.69 7.10
C LYS A 45 -12.67 -15.07 8.49
N ASP A 46 -13.60 -14.17 8.79
CA ASP A 46 -13.71 -13.47 10.08
C ASP A 46 -12.40 -12.77 10.48
N ILE A 47 -11.77 -12.11 9.52
CA ILE A 47 -10.52 -11.38 9.72
C ILE A 47 -10.84 -9.91 10.03
N PRO A 48 -10.30 -9.33 11.13
CA PRO A 48 -10.54 -7.93 11.44
C PRO A 48 -9.97 -7.00 10.37
N MET A 49 -10.75 -5.99 9.98
CA MET A 49 -10.30 -4.94 9.06
C MET A 49 -9.26 -4.05 9.75
N THR A 50 -8.21 -3.72 9.04
CA THR A 50 -7.18 -2.77 9.50
C THR A 50 -6.93 -1.71 8.43
N ALA A 51 -6.33 -0.59 8.84
CA ALA A 51 -5.78 0.41 7.94
C ALA A 51 -4.25 0.33 8.00
N PRO A 52 -3.55 0.65 6.93
CA PRO A 52 -4.03 1.05 5.61
C PRO A 52 -4.38 -0.13 4.69
N VAL A 53 -5.03 0.19 3.56
CA VAL A 53 -5.15 -0.72 2.42
C VAL A 53 -3.91 -0.49 1.55
N GLU A 54 -3.22 -1.57 1.19
CA GLU A 54 -2.01 -1.50 0.37
C GLU A 54 -2.35 -1.79 -1.10
N MET A 55 -1.82 -0.97 -2.00
CA MET A 55 -1.97 -1.15 -3.43
C MET A 55 -0.60 -1.18 -4.08
N ALA A 56 -0.21 -2.31 -4.68
CA ALA A 56 1.00 -2.38 -5.47
C ALA A 56 0.83 -1.53 -6.72
N MET A 57 1.83 -0.71 -7.04
CA MET A 57 1.78 0.24 -8.16
C MET A 57 2.79 -0.16 -9.22
N GLU A 58 2.44 0.06 -10.48
CA GLU A 58 3.35 -0.10 -11.61
C GLU A 58 3.31 1.13 -12.50
N GLU A 59 4.40 1.41 -13.19
CA GLU A 59 4.44 2.49 -14.17
C GLU A 59 3.99 1.95 -15.52
N LYS A 60 3.04 2.68 -16.13
CA LYS A 60 2.57 2.37 -17.48
C LYS A 60 2.22 3.69 -18.16
N ASP A 61 2.81 3.96 -19.33
CA ASP A 61 2.59 5.19 -20.11
C ASP A 61 2.86 6.45 -19.26
N ASP A 62 3.97 6.44 -18.49
CA ASP A 62 4.39 7.53 -17.59
C ASP A 62 3.42 7.81 -16.45
N LYS A 63 2.49 6.90 -16.18
CA LYS A 63 1.53 7.02 -15.08
C LYS A 63 1.66 5.85 -14.11
N MET A 64 1.36 6.14 -12.85
CA MET A 64 1.27 5.11 -11.82
C MET A 64 -0.10 4.45 -11.88
N LYS A 65 -0.13 3.13 -12.06
CA LYS A 65 -1.36 2.33 -12.10
C LYS A 65 -1.33 1.26 -11.03
N ARG A 66 -2.51 0.93 -10.51
CA ARG A 66 -2.64 -0.13 -9.51
C ARG A 66 -2.52 -1.50 -10.17
N ALA A 67 -1.59 -2.30 -9.66
CA ALA A 67 -1.37 -3.68 -10.14
C ALA A 67 -2.13 -4.68 -9.28
N SER A 68 -2.25 -4.44 -7.97
CA SER A 68 -2.97 -5.30 -7.04
C SER A 68 -3.42 -4.50 -5.83
N MET A 69 -4.28 -5.11 -5.00
CA MET A 69 -4.75 -4.51 -3.76
C MET A 69 -4.61 -5.54 -2.63
N ALA A 70 -4.24 -5.10 -1.45
CA ALA A 70 -4.08 -5.96 -0.30
C ALA A 70 -4.73 -5.34 0.94
N PHE A 71 -5.45 -6.17 1.70
CA PHE A 71 -5.91 -5.84 3.04
C PHE A 71 -4.93 -6.45 4.03
N LEU A 72 -4.47 -5.64 4.98
CA LEU A 72 -3.43 -6.03 5.92
C LEU A 72 -4.07 -6.65 7.16
N TYR A 73 -3.51 -7.75 7.63
CA TYR A 73 -3.98 -8.38 8.86
C TYR A 73 -3.43 -7.64 10.06
N GLN A 74 -4.14 -7.71 11.17
CA GLN A 74 -3.75 -7.06 12.41
C GLN A 74 -2.34 -7.49 12.86
N ASN A 75 -2.03 -8.78 12.70
CA ASN A 75 -0.71 -9.35 12.95
C ASN A 75 -0.55 -10.66 12.16
N THR A 76 0.63 -11.28 12.23
CA THR A 76 0.92 -12.50 11.47
C THR A 76 0.26 -13.77 12.05
N GLU A 77 -0.44 -13.66 13.17
CA GLU A 77 -1.15 -14.78 13.79
C GLU A 77 -2.64 -14.80 13.42
N VAL A 78 -3.13 -13.74 12.78
CA VAL A 78 -4.52 -13.64 12.34
C VAL A 78 -4.67 -14.26 10.95
N GLY A 79 -5.68 -15.11 10.77
CA GLY A 79 -5.95 -15.77 9.50
C GLY A 79 -4.90 -16.81 9.13
N THR A 80 -4.92 -17.21 7.87
CA THR A 80 -3.98 -18.21 7.33
C THR A 80 -3.37 -17.70 6.03
N THR A 81 -2.21 -18.28 5.64
CA THR A 81 -1.63 -18.03 4.32
C THR A 81 -2.20 -19.01 3.29
N GLY A 82 -2.03 -18.71 2.00
CA GLY A 82 -2.50 -19.55 0.92
C GLY A 82 -3.52 -18.84 0.03
N THR A 83 -4.03 -19.55 -0.97
CA THR A 83 -5.00 -19.00 -1.93
C THR A 83 -6.44 -19.30 -1.54
N ASP A 84 -7.34 -18.37 -1.81
CA ASP A 84 -8.78 -18.54 -1.69
C ASP A 84 -9.41 -18.28 -3.05
N GLY A 85 -9.90 -19.34 -3.69
CA GLY A 85 -10.53 -19.27 -5.00
C GLY A 85 -9.61 -18.86 -6.15
N GLY A 86 -8.29 -18.90 -5.97
CA GLY A 86 -7.31 -18.56 -7.01
C GLY A 86 -7.15 -17.08 -7.31
N LYS A 87 -7.96 -16.21 -6.72
CA LYS A 87 -7.94 -14.74 -6.98
C LYS A 87 -7.43 -13.94 -5.80
N ILE A 88 -7.42 -14.52 -4.62
CA ILE A 88 -6.95 -13.90 -3.38
C ILE A 88 -5.93 -14.82 -2.75
N ALA A 89 -4.79 -14.27 -2.35
CA ALA A 89 -3.75 -15.03 -1.65
C ALA A 89 -3.44 -14.35 -0.32
N GLY A 90 -3.39 -15.15 0.75
CA GLY A 90 -2.85 -14.70 2.04
C GLY A 90 -1.36 -14.91 2.06
N GLU A 91 -0.57 -13.87 2.29
CA GLU A 91 0.88 -13.90 2.24
C GLU A 91 1.52 -13.19 3.41
N ASP A 92 2.67 -13.70 3.85
CA ASP A 92 3.54 -13.03 4.80
C ASP A 92 4.60 -12.24 4.03
N ILE A 93 4.69 -10.96 4.31
CA ILE A 93 5.62 -10.04 3.65
C ILE A 93 6.80 -9.80 4.59
N LYS A 94 8.03 -9.90 4.04
CA LYS A 94 9.26 -9.67 4.79
C LYS A 94 9.35 -8.23 5.29
N PRO A 95 10.12 -7.96 6.36
CA PRO A 95 10.40 -6.57 6.77
C PRO A 95 10.96 -5.76 5.62
N GLU A 96 10.54 -4.51 5.51
CA GLU A 96 10.89 -3.63 4.39
C GLU A 96 11.31 -2.25 4.87
N LYS A 97 12.24 -1.63 4.13
CA LYS A 97 12.57 -0.22 4.28
C LYS A 97 12.03 0.53 3.07
N VAL A 98 11.44 1.70 3.31
CA VAL A 98 10.81 2.50 2.27
C VAL A 98 11.16 3.98 2.41
N LEU A 99 11.06 4.71 1.30
CA LEU A 99 10.91 6.17 1.32
C LEU A 99 9.44 6.44 1.07
N SER A 100 8.84 7.32 1.86
CA SER A 100 7.41 7.57 1.79
C SER A 100 7.09 9.06 1.65
N TYR A 101 5.99 9.35 0.95
CA TYR A 101 5.45 10.69 0.81
C TYR A 101 3.94 10.64 1.08
N THR A 102 3.51 11.37 2.09
CA THR A 102 2.12 11.36 2.58
C THR A 102 1.41 12.66 2.22
N TRP A 103 0.16 12.57 1.83
CA TRP A 103 -0.68 13.76 1.59
C TRP A 103 -2.11 13.52 2.02
N MET A 104 -2.84 14.62 2.21
CA MET A 104 -4.29 14.59 2.39
C MET A 104 -4.93 15.07 1.10
N GLY A 105 -5.84 14.28 0.54
CA GLY A 105 -6.52 14.59 -0.71
C GLY A 105 -6.76 13.33 -1.53
N ASP A 106 -7.15 13.52 -2.80
CA ASP A 106 -7.44 12.41 -3.70
C ASP A 106 -6.17 11.70 -4.19
N ASP A 107 -6.32 10.49 -4.68
CA ASP A 107 -5.26 9.71 -5.32
C ASP A 107 -5.24 9.90 -6.85
N ASN A 108 -5.53 11.12 -7.31
CA ASN A 108 -5.54 11.46 -8.72
C ASN A 108 -4.13 11.53 -9.31
N ASP A 109 -4.04 11.61 -10.64
CA ASP A 109 -2.75 11.62 -11.34
C ASP A 109 -1.85 12.80 -10.91
N THR A 110 -2.44 13.94 -10.60
CA THR A 110 -1.69 15.14 -10.16
C THR A 110 -1.01 14.88 -8.82
N ASN A 111 -1.75 14.39 -7.82
CA ASN A 111 -1.20 14.11 -6.50
C ASN A 111 -0.22 12.93 -6.53
N MET A 112 -0.54 11.89 -7.29
CA MET A 112 0.36 10.74 -7.47
C MET A 112 1.66 11.14 -8.16
N GLY A 113 1.58 11.98 -9.19
CA GLY A 113 2.75 12.46 -9.92
C GLY A 113 3.66 13.33 -9.05
N LYS A 114 3.08 14.18 -8.21
CA LYS A 114 3.82 15.00 -7.25
C LYS A 114 4.57 14.14 -6.23
N ALA A 115 3.90 13.14 -5.67
CA ALA A 115 4.50 12.21 -4.71
C ALA A 115 5.63 11.41 -5.36
N LYS A 116 5.39 10.87 -6.56
CA LYS A 116 6.39 10.11 -7.31
C LYS A 116 7.64 10.96 -7.59
N ALA A 117 7.46 12.20 -8.06
CA ALA A 117 8.57 13.10 -8.34
C ALA A 117 9.41 13.38 -7.09
N ALA A 118 8.75 13.61 -5.94
CA ALA A 118 9.43 13.83 -4.67
C ALA A 118 10.25 12.60 -4.24
N LEU A 119 9.68 11.40 -4.39
CA LEU A 119 10.36 10.14 -4.06
C LEU A 119 11.54 9.87 -4.98
N GLU A 120 11.38 10.08 -6.28
CA GLU A 120 12.47 9.88 -7.25
C GLU A 120 13.64 10.84 -7.01
N ALA A 121 13.34 12.10 -6.69
CA ALA A 121 14.37 13.08 -6.35
C ALA A 121 15.15 12.67 -5.09
N SER A 122 14.44 12.17 -4.09
CA SER A 122 15.07 11.70 -2.84
C SER A 122 15.90 10.43 -3.05
N LEU A 123 15.40 9.48 -3.87
CA LEU A 123 16.17 8.29 -4.23
C LEU A 123 17.49 8.66 -4.91
N LYS A 124 17.45 9.59 -5.86
CA LYS A 124 18.62 10.06 -6.57
C LYS A 124 19.61 10.76 -5.64
N GLU A 125 19.11 11.64 -4.78
CA GLU A 125 19.93 12.38 -3.81
C GLU A 125 20.65 11.44 -2.83
N LYS A 126 19.92 10.44 -2.33
CA LYS A 126 20.44 9.47 -1.37
C LYS A 126 21.17 8.29 -2.01
N LYS A 127 21.20 8.22 -3.34
CA LYS A 127 21.80 7.13 -4.11
C LYS A 127 21.20 5.76 -3.73
N LEU A 128 19.88 5.72 -3.57
CA LEU A 128 19.14 4.51 -3.24
C LEU A 128 18.39 4.01 -4.46
N ALA A 129 18.21 2.69 -4.55
CA ALA A 129 17.42 2.06 -5.60
C ALA A 129 16.13 1.49 -5.00
N SER A 130 15.02 1.67 -5.71
CA SER A 130 13.74 1.06 -5.35
C SER A 130 13.48 -0.16 -6.21
N LYS A 131 12.87 -1.20 -5.62
CA LYS A 131 12.44 -2.37 -6.38
C LYS A 131 11.00 -2.25 -6.87
N SER A 132 10.18 -1.44 -6.20
CA SER A 132 8.77 -1.24 -6.58
C SER A 132 8.20 -0.06 -5.81
N PHE A 133 6.97 0.35 -6.21
CA PHE A 133 6.18 1.36 -5.52
C PHE A 133 4.90 0.74 -4.99
N ARG A 134 4.40 1.29 -3.89
CA ARG A 134 3.08 0.94 -3.36
C ARG A 134 2.37 2.19 -2.85
N LEU A 135 1.04 2.15 -2.84
CA LEU A 135 0.20 3.21 -2.29
C LEU A 135 -0.52 2.67 -1.08
N LEU A 136 -0.48 3.39 0.02
CA LEU A 136 -1.24 3.07 1.23
C LEU A 136 -2.42 4.04 1.35
N GLY A 137 -3.63 3.50 1.49
CA GLY A 137 -4.85 4.28 1.71
C GLY A 137 -5.37 4.04 3.11
N TYR A 138 -5.50 5.12 3.90
CA TYR A 138 -5.82 5.02 5.32
C TYR A 138 -7.30 5.18 5.64
N ASN A 139 -8.13 5.51 4.65
CA ASN A 139 -9.54 5.79 4.86
C ASN A 139 -10.42 4.89 4.01
N GLY A 140 -11.62 4.61 4.51
CA GLY A 140 -12.60 3.81 3.78
C GLY A 140 -13.33 4.60 2.70
N PRO A 141 -14.15 3.90 1.86
CA PRO A 141 -14.88 4.54 0.75
C PRO A 141 -15.85 5.62 1.19
N GLY A 142 -16.30 5.60 2.46
CA GLY A 142 -17.21 6.61 3.00
C GLY A 142 -16.56 7.96 3.32
N THR A 143 -15.22 8.03 3.32
CA THR A 143 -14.51 9.27 3.57
C THR A 143 -14.43 10.10 2.29
N PRO A 144 -14.81 11.41 2.32
CA PRO A 144 -14.68 12.27 1.14
C PRO A 144 -13.24 12.29 0.62
N LYS A 145 -13.07 12.33 -0.69
CA LYS A 145 -11.76 12.27 -1.35
C LYS A 145 -10.80 13.35 -0.85
N THR A 146 -11.32 14.55 -0.56
CA THR A 146 -10.51 15.68 -0.07
C THR A 146 -9.99 15.49 1.35
N LYS A 147 -10.54 14.52 2.09
CA LYS A 147 -10.17 14.24 3.50
C LYS A 147 -9.45 12.90 3.67
N ARG A 148 -9.13 12.21 2.57
CA ARG A 148 -8.41 10.94 2.63
C ARG A 148 -6.92 11.17 2.79
N THR A 149 -6.27 10.28 3.54
CA THR A 149 -4.81 10.24 3.67
C THR A 149 -4.26 9.11 2.82
N TYR A 150 -3.34 9.45 1.94
CA TYR A 150 -2.60 8.50 1.11
C TYR A 150 -1.10 8.65 1.34
N GLU A 151 -0.39 7.56 1.15
CA GLU A 151 1.06 7.54 1.28
C GLU A 151 1.64 6.70 0.14
N LEU A 152 2.34 7.36 -0.78
CA LEU A 152 3.07 6.67 -1.84
C LEU A 152 4.46 6.31 -1.32
N GLN A 153 4.88 5.06 -1.52
CA GLN A 153 6.14 4.55 -1.00
C GLN A 153 6.98 3.90 -2.09
N ALA A 154 8.26 4.21 -2.08
CA ALA A 154 9.26 3.49 -2.84
C ALA A 154 9.86 2.43 -1.93
N ILE A 155 9.63 1.16 -2.25
CA ILE A 155 10.18 0.04 -1.49
C ILE A 155 11.63 -0.13 -1.92
N LEU A 156 12.56 0.00 -0.96
CA LEU A 156 13.99 -0.02 -1.25
C LEU A 156 14.49 -1.44 -1.53
N GLU A 157 15.47 -1.55 -2.43
CA GLU A 157 16.15 -2.81 -2.68
C GLU A 157 16.95 -3.24 -1.45
N ASP A 158 17.01 -4.53 -1.21
CA ASP A 158 17.85 -5.11 -0.17
C ASP A 158 19.33 -4.91 -0.58
N LYS A 159 20.13 -4.53 0.40
CA LYS A 159 21.59 -4.39 0.19
C LYS A 159 22.29 -5.74 0.33
#